data_b006d48b66e3494fee87749221a5968b
#
_entry.id   b006d48b66e3494fee87749221a5968b
#
_cell.length_a   1.000
_cell.length_b   1.000
_cell.length_c   1.000
_cell.angle_alpha   90.00
_cell.angle_beta   90.00
_cell.angle_gamma   90.00
#
_symmetry.space_group_name_H-M   'P 1'
#
loop_
_entity.id
_entity.type
_entity.pdbx_description
1 polymer ?
#
loop_
_entity_poly.entity_id
_entity_poly.type
_entity_poly.pdbx_seq_one_letter_code
_entity_poly.pdbx_strand_id
1 'polypeptide(L)'
;MAAGDWLLGCIPIRETDTGMFDRAYYLSGAYGLWRPVLIVGLGAVGSFLYYFMVKALHADIDAGYRRTRLVQCLCGIFTVAVALAIHLWSATLAWFAAYLGPRIGAEAAVAAVTAYQDDMLAAILPMYIPMVLFIGIHFVMLLAGKTRYPRWMLAFHPVTWNTLLVVIPDIAQAMQVPAATWMSVMSQSSTNSAIVVWCIAAAGYGKGHIKTDIPA
;
A
#
# COMPACT_ATOMS: atom_id res chain seq x y z
N MET A 1 3.81 -1.45 -7.36
CA MET A 1 2.78 -1.77 -6.33
C MET A 1 1.48 -1.02 -6.57
N ALA A 2 1.39 0.31 -6.50
CA ALA A 2 0.12 1.03 -6.71
C ALA A 2 -0.67 0.60 -7.97
N ALA A 3 -0.01 0.37 -9.09
CA ALA A 3 -0.66 -0.14 -10.30
C ALA A 3 -1.24 -1.56 -10.11
N GLY A 4 -0.62 -2.40 -9.29
CA GLY A 4 -1.15 -3.71 -8.92
C GLY A 4 -2.42 -3.60 -8.08
N ASP A 5 -2.42 -2.69 -7.09
CA ASP A 5 -3.59 -2.43 -6.25
C ASP A 5 -4.77 -1.89 -7.08
N TRP A 6 -4.49 -1.02 -8.05
CA TRP A 6 -5.52 -0.52 -8.95
C TRP A 6 -6.07 -1.60 -9.88
N LEU A 7 -5.24 -2.52 -10.37
CA LEU A 7 -5.72 -3.68 -11.11
C LEU A 7 -6.62 -4.59 -10.27
N LEU A 8 -6.33 -4.66 -8.97
CA LEU A 8 -7.16 -5.39 -8.01
C LEU A 8 -8.49 -4.66 -7.77
N GLY A 9 -8.45 -3.37 -7.44
CA GLY A 9 -9.57 -2.62 -6.89
C GLY A 9 -10.37 -1.77 -7.89
N CYS A 10 -9.77 -1.35 -9.02
CA CYS A 10 -10.48 -0.56 -10.05
C CYS A 10 -11.35 -1.47 -10.92
N ILE A 11 -12.47 -1.87 -10.36
CA ILE A 11 -13.50 -2.70 -10.99
C ILE A 11 -14.87 -2.05 -10.75
N PRO A 12 -15.86 -2.34 -11.59
CA PRO A 12 -17.23 -1.90 -11.34
C PRO A 12 -17.73 -2.36 -9.98
N ILE A 13 -18.32 -1.44 -9.23
CA ILE A 13 -18.90 -1.67 -7.90
C ILE A 13 -20.39 -1.45 -8.02
N ARG A 14 -21.20 -2.38 -7.51
CA ARG A 14 -22.67 -2.27 -7.41
C ARG A 14 -23.03 -1.85 -5.99
N GLU A 15 -24.19 -1.25 -5.84
CA GLU A 15 -24.72 -0.87 -4.51
C GLU A 15 -24.91 -2.07 -3.56
N THR A 16 -25.07 -3.27 -4.13
CA THR A 16 -25.21 -4.52 -3.38
C THR A 16 -23.89 -5.15 -2.97
N ASP A 17 -22.76 -4.65 -3.46
CA ASP A 17 -21.43 -5.19 -3.12
C ASP A 17 -21.03 -4.69 -1.72
N THR A 18 -20.85 -5.57 -0.74
CA THR A 18 -20.62 -5.22 0.66
C THR A 18 -19.16 -5.31 1.07
N GLY A 19 -18.36 -6.12 0.36
CA GLY A 19 -16.94 -6.31 0.62
C GLY A 19 -16.08 -6.17 -0.64
N MET A 20 -14.83 -6.53 -0.51
CA MET A 20 -13.89 -6.43 -1.64
C MET A 20 -14.04 -7.60 -2.60
N PHE A 21 -14.12 -8.83 -2.09
CA PHE A 21 -14.08 -10.04 -2.90
C PHE A 21 -15.46 -10.65 -3.18
N ASP A 22 -16.53 -10.13 -2.58
CA ASP A 22 -17.92 -10.46 -2.86
C ASP A 22 -18.51 -9.67 -4.03
N ARG A 23 -17.72 -8.75 -4.63
CA ARG A 23 -18.19 -7.93 -5.75
C ARG A 23 -18.62 -8.80 -6.94
N ALA A 24 -19.80 -8.50 -7.45
CA ALA A 24 -20.38 -9.25 -8.56
C ALA A 24 -19.45 -9.33 -9.80
N TYR A 25 -18.56 -8.35 -9.98
CA TYR A 25 -17.58 -8.35 -11.07
C TYR A 25 -16.57 -9.49 -10.95
N TYR A 26 -16.08 -9.81 -9.73
CA TYR A 26 -15.21 -10.97 -9.52
C TYR A 26 -15.99 -12.27 -9.77
N LEU A 27 -17.16 -12.40 -9.13
CA LEU A 27 -17.94 -13.61 -9.09
C LEU A 27 -18.56 -14.00 -10.45
N SER A 28 -18.73 -13.03 -11.36
CA SER A 28 -19.22 -13.29 -12.72
C SER A 28 -18.18 -13.88 -13.67
N GLY A 29 -16.90 -13.91 -13.26
CA GLY A 29 -15.78 -14.28 -14.14
C GLY A 29 -15.34 -13.18 -15.12
N ALA A 30 -15.96 -12.00 -15.06
CA ALA A 30 -15.58 -10.86 -15.91
C ALA A 30 -14.22 -10.24 -15.52
N TYR A 31 -13.74 -10.54 -14.31
CA TYR A 31 -12.48 -10.01 -13.80
C TYR A 31 -11.24 -10.40 -14.61
N GLY A 32 -11.26 -11.55 -15.24
CA GLY A 32 -10.17 -12.06 -16.07
C GLY A 32 -8.96 -12.55 -15.23
N LEU A 33 -8.70 -13.85 -15.28
CA LEU A 33 -7.67 -14.52 -14.47
C LEU A 33 -6.22 -14.07 -14.75
N TRP A 34 -5.98 -13.30 -15.81
CA TRP A 34 -4.68 -12.69 -16.09
C TRP A 34 -4.33 -11.55 -15.12
N ARG A 35 -5.35 -10.84 -14.56
CA ARG A 35 -5.14 -9.72 -13.65
C ARG A 35 -4.38 -10.11 -12.38
N PRO A 36 -4.79 -11.17 -11.63
CA PRO A 36 -4.05 -11.64 -10.47
C PRO A 36 -2.57 -11.94 -10.77
N VAL A 37 -2.29 -12.55 -11.94
CA VAL A 37 -0.91 -12.84 -12.36
C VAL A 37 -0.10 -11.55 -12.55
N LEU A 38 -0.69 -10.56 -13.20
CA LEU A 38 -0.06 -9.25 -13.40
C LEU A 38 0.12 -8.50 -12.08
N ILE A 39 -0.84 -8.59 -11.14
CA ILE A 39 -0.74 -7.99 -9.79
C ILE A 39 0.48 -8.54 -9.05
N VAL A 40 0.68 -9.86 -9.07
CA VAL A 40 1.85 -10.51 -8.45
C VAL A 40 3.16 -10.03 -9.11
N GLY A 41 3.21 -9.97 -10.44
CA GLY A 41 4.37 -9.47 -11.17
C GLY A 41 4.71 -8.02 -10.82
N LEU A 42 3.70 -7.13 -10.80
CA LEU A 42 3.86 -5.73 -10.39
C LEU A 42 4.22 -5.60 -8.91
N GLY A 43 3.70 -6.49 -8.06
CA GLY A 43 4.07 -6.59 -6.66
C GLY A 43 5.56 -6.95 -6.49
N ALA A 44 6.06 -7.91 -7.24
CA ALA A 44 7.47 -8.33 -7.21
C ALA A 44 8.41 -7.19 -7.65
N VAL A 45 8.11 -6.55 -8.78
CA VAL A 45 8.88 -5.37 -9.25
C VAL A 45 8.81 -4.23 -8.23
N GLY A 46 7.62 -3.97 -7.69
CA GLY A 46 7.43 -2.94 -6.67
C GLY A 46 8.20 -3.23 -5.38
N SER A 47 8.25 -4.49 -4.93
CA SER A 47 9.03 -4.89 -3.75
C SER A 47 10.52 -4.66 -3.96
N PHE A 48 11.03 -4.97 -5.16
CA PHE A 48 12.41 -4.65 -5.51
C PHE A 48 12.69 -3.13 -5.44
N LEU A 49 11.78 -2.32 -5.96
CA LEU A 49 11.90 -0.85 -5.87
C LEU A 49 11.80 -0.35 -4.43
N TYR A 50 11.00 -0.99 -3.57
CA TYR A 50 10.92 -0.66 -2.15
C TYR A 50 12.24 -0.82 -1.41
N TYR A 51 13.10 -1.73 -1.82
CA TYR A 51 14.44 -1.85 -1.24
C TYR A 51 15.24 -0.54 -1.37
N PHE A 52 15.17 0.13 -2.52
CA PHE A 52 15.83 1.42 -2.70
C PHE A 52 15.21 2.51 -1.83
N MET A 53 13.89 2.51 -1.67
CA MET A 53 13.21 3.41 -0.74
C MET A 53 13.67 3.17 0.72
N VAL A 54 13.77 1.92 1.16
CA VAL A 54 14.29 1.58 2.50
C VAL A 54 15.68 2.16 2.70
N LYS A 55 16.57 2.00 1.73
CA LYS A 55 17.93 2.60 1.78
C LYS A 55 17.88 4.12 1.86
N ALA A 56 17.02 4.76 1.06
CA ALA A 56 16.90 6.21 1.06
C ALA A 56 16.40 6.73 2.41
N LEU A 57 15.29 6.19 2.94
CA LEU A 57 14.74 6.59 4.24
C LEU A 57 15.70 6.30 5.40
N HIS A 58 16.46 5.21 5.32
CA HIS A 58 17.51 4.92 6.30
C HIS A 58 18.63 5.99 6.28
N ALA A 59 19.03 6.45 5.09
CA ALA A 59 20.05 7.48 4.93
C ALA A 59 19.56 8.88 5.34
N ASP A 60 18.24 9.10 5.38
CA ASP A 60 17.64 10.39 5.75
C ASP A 60 17.76 10.71 7.23
N ILE A 61 17.77 9.71 8.10
CA ILE A 61 17.86 9.91 9.55
C ILE A 61 19.30 10.30 9.92
N ASP A 62 19.43 11.28 10.80
CA ASP A 62 20.71 11.76 11.32
C ASP A 62 21.58 10.60 11.85
N ALA A 63 22.85 10.60 11.48
CA ALA A 63 23.82 9.56 11.81
C ALA A 63 24.01 9.35 13.33
N GLY A 64 23.75 10.37 14.15
CA GLY A 64 23.78 10.27 15.61
C GLY A 64 22.77 9.27 16.19
N TYR A 65 21.70 8.95 15.46
CA TYR A 65 20.63 8.04 15.91
C TYR A 65 20.84 6.59 15.43
N ARG A 66 22.03 6.03 15.67
CA ARG A 66 22.45 4.71 15.15
C ARG A 66 21.47 3.58 15.45
N ARG A 67 20.96 3.48 16.69
CA ARG A 67 20.00 2.42 17.08
C ARG A 67 18.66 2.55 16.35
N THR A 68 18.12 3.77 16.27
CA THR A 68 16.88 4.07 15.56
C THR A 68 17.00 3.73 14.07
N ARG A 69 18.12 4.12 13.44
CA ARG A 69 18.44 3.76 12.05
C ARG A 69 18.49 2.26 11.84
N LEU A 70 19.13 1.51 12.76
CA LEU A 70 19.21 0.06 12.65
C LEU A 70 17.81 -0.58 12.72
N VAL A 71 17.02 -0.22 13.74
CA VAL A 71 15.65 -0.75 13.89
C VAL A 71 14.81 -0.42 12.66
N GLN A 72 14.84 0.83 12.20
CA GLN A 72 14.11 1.25 11.01
C GLN A 72 14.56 0.46 9.76
N CYS A 73 15.86 0.24 9.56
CA CYS A 73 16.39 -0.51 8.44
C CYS A 73 15.91 -1.98 8.46
N LEU A 74 15.98 -2.63 9.62
CA LEU A 74 15.50 -4.02 9.80
C LEU A 74 14.00 -4.13 9.51
N CYS A 75 13.19 -3.22 10.06
CA CYS A 75 11.76 -3.14 9.78
C CYS A 75 11.51 -2.89 8.28
N GLY A 76 12.31 -2.03 7.64
CA GLY A 76 12.20 -1.74 6.21
C GLY A 76 12.52 -2.94 5.32
N ILE A 77 13.59 -3.68 5.63
CA ILE A 77 13.94 -4.92 4.89
C ILE A 77 12.81 -5.95 5.02
N PHE A 78 12.26 -6.11 6.22
CA PHE A 78 11.12 -6.99 6.43
C PHE A 78 9.89 -6.52 5.64
N THR A 79 9.64 -5.21 5.58
CA THR A 79 8.55 -4.61 4.80
C THR A 79 8.63 -4.96 3.32
N VAL A 80 9.83 -5.08 2.74
CA VAL A 80 10.00 -5.49 1.32
C VAL A 80 9.42 -6.87 1.08
N ALA A 81 9.71 -7.84 1.95
CA ALA A 81 9.19 -9.20 1.86
C ALA A 81 7.67 -9.25 2.11
N VAL A 82 7.21 -8.53 3.13
CA VAL A 82 5.78 -8.44 3.50
C VAL A 82 4.95 -7.83 2.39
N ALA A 83 5.42 -6.78 1.76
CA ALA A 83 4.71 -6.14 0.66
C ALA A 83 4.45 -7.13 -0.50
N LEU A 84 5.43 -7.97 -0.85
CA LEU A 84 5.22 -9.03 -1.84
C LEU A 84 4.21 -10.09 -1.36
N ALA A 85 4.33 -10.52 -0.10
CA ALA A 85 3.41 -11.52 0.47
C ALA A 85 1.95 -11.03 0.48
N ILE A 86 1.72 -9.75 0.82
CA ILE A 86 0.39 -9.14 0.80
C ILE A 86 -0.17 -9.08 -0.62
N HIS A 87 0.64 -8.69 -1.62
CA HIS A 87 0.20 -8.67 -3.01
C HIS A 87 -0.15 -10.08 -3.52
N LEU A 88 0.67 -11.08 -3.18
CA LEU A 88 0.40 -12.47 -3.52
C LEU A 88 -0.91 -12.95 -2.88
N TRP A 89 -1.10 -12.68 -1.60
CA TRP A 89 -2.31 -13.04 -0.87
C TRP A 89 -3.57 -12.38 -1.46
N SER A 90 -3.54 -11.06 -1.68
CA SER A 90 -4.68 -10.33 -2.26
C SER A 90 -5.00 -10.80 -3.68
N ALA A 91 -3.96 -11.06 -4.49
CA ALA A 91 -4.14 -11.61 -5.83
C ALA A 91 -4.74 -13.02 -5.81
N THR A 92 -4.36 -13.84 -4.82
CA THR A 92 -4.91 -15.19 -4.63
C THR A 92 -6.39 -15.14 -4.27
N LEU A 93 -6.79 -14.25 -3.36
CA LEU A 93 -8.21 -14.04 -3.02
C LEU A 93 -9.03 -13.64 -4.25
N ALA A 94 -8.56 -12.67 -5.02
CA ALA A 94 -9.21 -12.23 -6.25
C ALA A 94 -9.29 -13.35 -7.30
N TRP A 95 -8.22 -14.14 -7.41
CA TRP A 95 -8.19 -15.30 -8.32
C TRP A 95 -9.22 -16.35 -7.90
N PHE A 96 -9.29 -16.70 -6.62
CA PHE A 96 -10.29 -17.66 -6.12
C PHE A 96 -11.72 -17.16 -6.36
N ALA A 97 -12.03 -15.90 -6.05
CA ALA A 97 -13.35 -15.34 -6.31
C ALA A 97 -13.72 -15.44 -7.80
N ALA A 98 -12.82 -15.03 -8.69
CA ALA A 98 -13.05 -15.05 -10.13
C ALA A 98 -13.08 -16.47 -10.73
N TYR A 99 -12.32 -17.41 -10.17
CA TYR A 99 -12.28 -18.78 -10.63
C TYR A 99 -13.47 -19.61 -10.13
N LEU A 100 -13.82 -19.46 -8.87
CA LEU A 100 -14.87 -20.26 -8.23
C LEU A 100 -16.28 -19.73 -8.57
N GLY A 101 -16.48 -18.42 -8.61
CA GLY A 101 -17.79 -17.81 -8.82
C GLY A 101 -18.59 -18.46 -9.97
N PRO A 102 -18.05 -18.54 -11.21
CA PRO A 102 -18.74 -19.15 -12.32
C PRO A 102 -18.92 -20.68 -12.22
N ARG A 103 -18.16 -21.36 -11.36
CA ARG A 103 -18.12 -22.83 -11.26
C ARG A 103 -18.99 -23.43 -10.18
N ILE A 104 -19.05 -22.77 -9.03
CA ILE A 104 -19.78 -23.28 -7.85
C ILE A 104 -20.89 -22.33 -7.38
N GLY A 105 -21.06 -21.19 -8.07
CA GLY A 105 -22.02 -20.15 -7.71
C GLY A 105 -21.43 -19.10 -6.76
N ALA A 106 -22.03 -17.92 -6.77
CA ALA A 106 -21.52 -16.74 -6.06
C ALA A 106 -21.43 -16.95 -4.55
N GLU A 107 -22.51 -17.48 -3.93
CA GLU A 107 -22.59 -17.70 -2.49
C GLU A 107 -21.51 -18.66 -1.98
N ALA A 108 -21.35 -19.82 -2.62
CA ALA A 108 -20.35 -20.81 -2.25
C ALA A 108 -18.92 -20.27 -2.49
N ALA A 109 -18.71 -19.49 -3.55
CA ALA A 109 -17.42 -18.87 -3.83
C ALA A 109 -17.06 -17.82 -2.77
N VAL A 110 -17.99 -16.95 -2.37
CA VAL A 110 -17.80 -15.97 -1.29
C VAL A 110 -17.46 -16.67 0.01
N ALA A 111 -18.23 -17.71 0.39
CA ALA A 111 -17.97 -18.47 1.61
C ALA A 111 -16.56 -19.08 1.63
N ALA A 112 -16.11 -19.66 0.51
CA ALA A 112 -14.78 -20.25 0.40
C ALA A 112 -13.67 -19.19 0.48
N VAL A 113 -13.83 -18.04 -0.19
CA VAL A 113 -12.86 -16.94 -0.17
C VAL A 113 -12.78 -16.31 1.22
N THR A 114 -13.91 -16.11 1.89
CA THR A 114 -13.97 -15.56 3.25
C THR A 114 -13.29 -16.50 4.24
N ALA A 115 -13.60 -17.80 4.20
CA ALA A 115 -12.94 -18.78 5.06
C ALA A 115 -11.41 -18.75 4.90
N TYR A 116 -10.92 -18.76 3.66
CA TYR A 116 -9.48 -18.65 3.40
C TYR A 116 -8.91 -17.31 3.91
N GLN A 117 -9.63 -16.21 3.72
CA GLN A 117 -9.21 -14.90 4.21
C GLN A 117 -9.08 -14.89 5.74
N ASP A 118 -10.07 -15.42 6.45
CA ASP A 118 -10.11 -15.45 7.91
C ASP A 118 -8.99 -16.33 8.48
N ASP A 119 -8.76 -17.50 7.90
CA ASP A 119 -7.68 -18.40 8.29
C ASP A 119 -6.30 -17.76 8.12
N MET A 120 -6.10 -17.02 7.02
CA MET A 120 -4.81 -16.38 6.72
C MET A 120 -4.61 -15.06 7.46
N LEU A 121 -5.67 -14.39 7.90
CA LEU A 121 -5.60 -13.06 8.50
C LEU A 121 -4.74 -13.05 9.78
N ALA A 122 -4.86 -14.08 10.60
CA ALA A 122 -4.06 -14.23 11.83
C ALA A 122 -2.55 -14.27 11.57
N ALA A 123 -2.12 -14.83 10.42
CA ALA A 123 -0.72 -14.86 10.03
C ALA A 123 -0.26 -13.54 9.39
N ILE A 124 -1.15 -12.86 8.67
CA ILE A 124 -0.82 -11.67 7.88
C ILE A 124 -0.83 -10.39 8.72
N LEU A 125 -1.77 -10.25 9.67
CA LEU A 125 -1.86 -9.05 10.52
C LEU A 125 -0.56 -8.71 11.24
N PRO A 126 0.16 -9.65 11.90
CA PRO A 126 1.42 -9.33 12.56
C PRO A 126 2.52 -8.83 11.60
N MET A 127 2.43 -9.20 10.31
CA MET A 127 3.41 -8.77 9.31
C MET A 127 3.34 -7.26 9.03
N TYR A 128 2.21 -6.60 9.31
CA TYR A 128 2.09 -5.14 9.19
C TYR A 128 2.88 -4.39 10.26
N ILE A 129 3.18 -5.00 11.41
CA ILE A 129 3.89 -4.33 12.51
C ILE A 129 5.24 -3.74 12.05
N PRO A 130 6.14 -4.49 11.41
CA PRO A 130 7.40 -3.92 10.91
C PRO A 130 7.19 -2.81 9.88
N MET A 131 6.17 -2.89 9.03
CA MET A 131 5.86 -1.84 8.07
C MET A 131 5.42 -0.55 8.77
N VAL A 132 4.53 -0.65 9.74
CA VAL A 132 4.08 0.50 10.55
C VAL A 132 5.26 1.11 11.31
N LEU A 133 6.11 0.29 11.90
CA LEU A 133 7.32 0.76 12.60
C LEU A 133 8.30 1.43 11.64
N PHE A 134 8.54 0.86 10.47
CA PHE A 134 9.43 1.44 9.45
C PHE A 134 9.01 2.85 9.05
N ILE A 135 7.74 3.04 8.70
CA ILE A 135 7.19 4.33 8.28
C ILE A 135 7.02 5.28 9.47
N GLY A 136 6.54 4.74 10.62
CA GLY A 136 6.30 5.50 11.84
C GLY A 136 7.58 6.06 12.47
N ILE A 137 8.66 5.29 12.50
CA ILE A 137 9.97 5.77 12.98
C ILE A 137 10.43 6.95 12.12
N HIS A 138 10.36 6.85 10.78
CA HIS A 138 10.75 7.95 9.90
C HIS A 138 9.88 9.19 10.13
N PHE A 139 8.56 9.01 10.29
CA PHE A 139 7.63 10.10 10.62
C PHE A 139 8.01 10.84 11.91
N VAL A 140 8.27 10.09 12.99
CA VAL A 140 8.67 10.67 14.28
C VAL A 140 10.02 11.37 14.18
N MET A 141 10.98 10.82 13.46
CA MET A 141 12.30 11.44 13.27
C MET A 141 12.18 12.73 12.43
N LEU A 142 11.33 12.76 11.42
CA LEU A 142 11.05 13.96 10.63
C LEU A 142 10.35 15.03 11.48
N LEU A 143 9.36 14.65 12.28
CA LEU A 143 8.66 15.54 13.21
C LEU A 143 9.63 16.15 14.23
N ALA A 144 10.55 15.35 14.75
CA ALA A 144 11.60 15.79 15.68
C ALA A 144 12.68 16.65 15.02
N GLY A 145 12.70 16.77 13.69
CA GLY A 145 13.75 17.50 12.94
C GLY A 145 15.10 16.76 12.95
N LYS A 146 15.07 15.42 13.01
CA LYS A 146 16.24 14.53 13.04
C LYS A 146 16.45 13.80 11.72
N THR A 147 16.00 14.41 10.63
CA THR A 147 16.22 13.96 9.26
C THR A 147 16.81 15.10 8.43
N ARG A 148 17.35 14.76 7.25
CA ARG A 148 17.83 15.76 6.28
C ARG A 148 16.71 16.64 5.71
N TYR A 149 15.44 16.20 5.82
CA TYR A 149 14.31 16.96 5.33
C TYR A 149 13.77 17.92 6.37
N PRO A 150 13.27 19.10 5.96
CA PRO A 150 12.62 20.03 6.85
C PRO A 150 11.24 19.51 7.28
N ARG A 151 10.76 19.96 8.45
CA ARG A 151 9.49 19.49 9.03
C ARG A 151 8.27 19.68 8.12
N TRP A 152 8.23 20.71 7.27
CA TRP A 152 7.10 20.90 6.36
C TRP A 152 6.89 19.71 5.38
N MET A 153 7.93 18.90 5.14
CA MET A 153 7.82 17.66 4.37
C MET A 153 6.88 16.62 5.00
N LEU A 154 6.48 16.80 6.28
CA LEU A 154 5.40 16.01 6.90
C LEU A 154 4.09 16.09 6.09
N ALA A 155 3.81 17.19 5.41
CA ALA A 155 2.66 17.32 4.53
C ALA A 155 2.65 16.30 3.38
N PHE A 156 3.80 15.79 2.98
CA PHE A 156 3.97 14.81 1.90
C PHE A 156 4.34 13.41 2.43
N HIS A 157 4.44 13.26 3.76
CA HIS A 157 4.85 12.01 4.37
C HIS A 157 3.81 10.89 4.14
N PRO A 158 4.25 9.63 3.94
CA PRO A 158 3.34 8.50 3.72
C PRO A 158 2.25 8.36 4.79
N VAL A 159 2.53 8.62 6.08
CA VAL A 159 1.51 8.61 7.13
C VAL A 159 0.41 9.62 6.83
N THR A 160 0.76 10.86 6.50
CA THR A 160 -0.20 11.93 6.23
C THR A 160 -1.09 11.59 5.03
N TRP A 161 -0.46 11.22 3.90
CA TRP A 161 -1.21 10.90 2.68
C TRP A 161 -2.01 9.62 2.79
N ASN A 162 -1.48 8.57 3.45
CA ASN A 162 -2.26 7.36 3.70
C ASN A 162 -3.52 7.67 4.53
N THR A 163 -3.38 8.49 5.57
CA THR A 163 -4.52 8.91 6.39
C THR A 163 -5.55 9.67 5.55
N LEU A 164 -5.11 10.64 4.74
CA LEU A 164 -6.01 11.40 3.86
C LEU A 164 -6.72 10.51 2.85
N LEU A 165 -6.00 9.59 2.20
CA LEU A 165 -6.55 8.68 1.19
C LEU A 165 -7.53 7.65 1.76
N VAL A 166 -7.48 7.37 3.07
CA VAL A 166 -8.45 6.53 3.77
C VAL A 166 -9.63 7.36 4.30
N VAL A 167 -9.34 8.43 5.04
CA VAL A 167 -10.37 9.18 5.77
C VAL A 167 -11.27 10.00 4.83
N ILE A 168 -10.72 10.57 3.74
CA ILE A 168 -11.53 11.39 2.82
C ILE A 168 -12.63 10.57 2.12
N PRO A 169 -12.36 9.38 1.57
CA PRO A 169 -13.41 8.52 1.03
C PRO A 169 -14.49 8.15 2.05
N ASP A 170 -14.10 7.84 3.28
CA ASP A 170 -15.06 7.48 4.34
C ASP A 170 -15.98 8.66 4.69
N ILE A 171 -15.43 9.87 4.80
CA ILE A 171 -16.22 11.10 5.00
C ILE A 171 -17.14 11.34 3.81
N ALA A 172 -16.63 11.21 2.57
CA ALA A 172 -17.42 11.40 1.37
C ALA A 172 -18.59 10.41 1.28
N GLN A 173 -18.36 9.16 1.70
CA GLN A 173 -19.41 8.14 1.78
C GLN A 173 -20.46 8.49 2.84
N ALA A 174 -20.03 8.90 4.04
CA ALA A 174 -20.94 9.35 5.10
C ALA A 174 -21.78 10.58 4.69
N MET A 175 -21.23 11.45 3.84
CA MET A 175 -21.91 12.63 3.30
C MET A 175 -22.71 12.32 2.02
N GLN A 176 -22.76 11.07 1.59
CA GLN A 176 -23.44 10.61 0.36
C GLN A 176 -23.00 11.36 -0.92
N VAL A 177 -21.71 11.70 -1.00
CA VAL A 177 -21.15 12.35 -2.19
C VAL A 177 -21.19 11.36 -3.38
N PRO A 178 -21.72 11.72 -4.56
CA PRO A 178 -21.86 10.80 -5.69
C PRO A 178 -20.54 10.13 -6.14
N ALA A 179 -19.41 10.80 -5.92
CA ALA A 179 -18.09 10.29 -6.26
C ALA A 179 -17.48 9.36 -5.18
N ALA A 180 -18.13 9.17 -4.03
CA ALA A 180 -17.59 8.44 -2.88
C ALA A 180 -17.17 7.00 -3.25
N THR A 181 -17.94 6.32 -4.09
CA THR A 181 -17.62 4.97 -4.58
C THR A 181 -16.27 4.92 -5.32
N TRP A 182 -16.01 5.91 -6.18
CA TRP A 182 -14.72 6.03 -6.87
C TRP A 182 -13.59 6.39 -5.92
N MET A 183 -13.85 7.23 -4.93
CA MET A 183 -12.87 7.62 -3.92
C MET A 183 -12.48 6.42 -3.05
N SER A 184 -13.42 5.53 -2.73
CA SER A 184 -13.13 4.30 -1.96
C SER A 184 -12.22 3.33 -2.72
N VAL A 185 -12.27 3.31 -4.04
CA VAL A 185 -11.33 2.54 -4.87
C VAL A 185 -9.89 3.07 -4.70
N MET A 186 -9.72 4.38 -4.56
CA MET A 186 -8.40 4.98 -4.35
C MET A 186 -7.82 4.63 -2.97
N SER A 187 -8.67 4.41 -1.96
CA SER A 187 -8.22 4.02 -0.63
C SER A 187 -7.50 2.66 -0.60
N GLN A 188 -7.83 1.77 -1.51
CA GLN A 188 -7.20 0.45 -1.63
C GLN A 188 -5.71 0.49 -1.99
N SER A 189 -5.26 1.57 -2.62
CA SER A 189 -3.82 1.81 -2.91
C SER A 189 -3.23 2.91 -2.02
N SER A 190 -3.88 3.26 -0.92
CA SER A 190 -3.53 4.41 -0.10
C SER A 190 -2.06 4.42 0.31
N THR A 191 -1.55 3.32 0.85
CA THR A 191 -0.15 3.22 1.31
C THR A 191 0.84 3.36 0.15
N ASN A 192 0.61 2.65 -0.96
CA ASN A 192 1.51 2.69 -2.11
C ASN A 192 1.46 4.06 -2.81
N SER A 193 0.28 4.66 -2.92
CA SER A 193 0.10 6.01 -3.48
C SER A 193 0.76 7.08 -2.60
N ALA A 194 0.63 6.97 -1.28
CA ALA A 194 1.29 7.86 -0.32
C ALA A 194 2.83 7.80 -0.44
N ILE A 195 3.38 6.61 -0.65
CA ILE A 195 4.82 6.43 -0.88
C ILE A 195 5.26 7.09 -2.19
N VAL A 196 4.47 7.00 -3.26
CA VAL A 196 4.77 7.69 -4.54
C VAL A 196 4.79 9.20 -4.33
N VAL A 197 3.81 9.76 -3.60
CA VAL A 197 3.80 11.20 -3.27
C VAL A 197 5.05 11.61 -2.53
N TRP A 198 5.47 10.83 -1.53
CA TRP A 198 6.71 11.07 -0.80
C TRP A 198 7.93 11.06 -1.71
N CYS A 199 8.07 10.06 -2.57
CA CYS A 199 9.20 9.93 -3.48
C CYS A 199 9.30 11.13 -4.44
N ILE A 200 8.17 11.60 -4.97
CA ILE A 200 8.12 12.78 -5.83
C ILE A 200 8.55 14.03 -5.07
N ALA A 201 7.99 14.26 -3.88
CA ALA A 201 8.31 15.42 -3.05
C ALA A 201 9.79 15.41 -2.63
N ALA A 202 10.31 14.26 -2.20
CA ALA A 202 11.71 14.09 -1.81
C ALA A 202 12.68 14.32 -2.97
N ALA A 203 12.35 13.82 -4.16
CA ALA A 203 13.15 14.04 -5.37
C ALA A 203 13.14 15.50 -5.81
N GLY A 204 11.99 16.18 -5.70
CA GLY A 204 11.85 17.60 -5.98
C GLY A 204 12.67 18.46 -5.01
N TYR A 205 12.60 18.15 -3.72
CA TYR A 205 13.40 18.83 -2.70
C TYR A 205 14.91 18.62 -2.92
N GLY A 206 15.34 17.39 -3.18
CA GLY A 206 16.74 17.05 -3.39
C GLY A 206 17.38 17.82 -4.54
N LYS A 207 16.68 17.96 -5.66
CA LYS A 207 17.18 18.73 -6.84
C LYS A 207 17.43 20.20 -6.53
N GLY A 208 16.64 20.80 -5.63
CA GLY A 208 16.79 22.22 -5.28
C GLY A 208 17.84 22.50 -4.19
N HIS A 209 18.30 21.48 -3.45
CA HIS A 209 19.12 21.65 -2.25
C HIS A 209 20.42 20.84 -2.27
N ILE A 210 20.67 20.04 -3.31
CA ILE A 210 22.01 19.48 -3.54
C ILE A 210 22.90 20.65 -3.94
N LYS A 211 23.51 21.29 -2.95
CA LYS A 211 24.68 22.11 -3.22
C LYS A 211 25.72 21.19 -3.85
N THR A 212 26.19 21.57 -5.00
CA THR A 212 27.34 20.97 -5.70
C THR A 212 28.63 21.28 -4.93
N ASP A 213 28.72 20.88 -3.68
CA ASP A 213 29.98 20.87 -2.93
C ASP A 213 30.72 19.58 -3.32
N ILE A 214 31.05 19.45 -4.60
CA ILE A 214 32.13 18.59 -5.04
C ILE A 214 33.35 19.53 -5.10
N PRO A 215 34.30 19.45 -4.15
CA PRO A 215 35.56 20.12 -4.33
C PRO A 215 36.25 19.51 -5.54
N ALA A 216 36.72 20.37 -6.42
CA ALA A 216 37.49 20.03 -7.62
C ALA A 216 38.80 19.33 -7.25
#